data_18e5c5c3c3a527584937afa7dbb38273
#
_entry.id   18e5c5c3c3a527584937afa7dbb38273
#
_cell.length_a   1.000
_cell.length_b   1.000
_cell.length_c   1.000
_cell.angle_alpha   90.00
_cell.angle_beta   90.00
_cell.angle_gamma   90.00
#
_symmetry.space_group_name_H-M   'P 1'
#
loop_
_entity.id
_entity.type
_entity.pdbx_description
1 polymer ?
#
loop_
_entity_poly.entity_id
_entity_poly.type
_entity_poly.pdbx_seq_one_letter_code
_entity_poly.pdbx_strand_id
1 'polypeptide(L)'
;MRKEHFRRKVMKNCSKNYNWSLKCYLIIFISKGTIIGVKKEVNCMNIQKFTQKSIEAINNCEKIAYDYGNQEIDQEHFLYSLMTIEDSLIANLIEKMNIDKDIFLKNIEQLLNQKNKVSGDVKLYISNDLNKVLVNAEDEAKRMGDSYVSVEHLMLALIAA
;
A
#
# COMPACT_ATOMS: atom_id res chain seq x y z
N MET A 1 1.89 -9.93 -34.81
CA MET A 1 3.23 -10.49 -34.54
C MET A 1 4.07 -9.78 -33.45
N ARG A 2 4.05 -8.46 -33.26
CA ARG A 2 4.88 -7.79 -32.22
C ARG A 2 4.44 -8.01 -30.75
N LYS A 3 3.15 -8.24 -30.50
CA LYS A 3 2.61 -8.44 -29.13
C LYS A 3 2.96 -9.81 -28.51
N GLU A 4 3.10 -10.84 -29.31
CA GLU A 4 3.46 -12.18 -28.82
C GLU A 4 4.96 -12.32 -28.49
N HIS A 5 5.82 -11.61 -29.21
CA HIS A 5 7.26 -11.61 -28.93
C HIS A 5 7.58 -10.91 -27.59
N PHE A 6 6.87 -9.83 -27.29
CA PHE A 6 6.97 -9.12 -26.00
C PHE A 6 6.46 -10.00 -24.85
N ARG A 7 5.32 -10.71 -25.04
CA ARG A 7 4.79 -11.67 -24.05
C ARG A 7 5.80 -12.77 -23.71
N ARG A 8 6.47 -13.36 -24.70
CA ARG A 8 7.46 -14.44 -24.48
C ARG A 8 8.71 -13.94 -23.75
N LYS A 9 9.12 -12.70 -23.98
CA LYS A 9 10.32 -12.11 -23.33
C LYS A 9 10.05 -11.78 -21.86
N VAL A 10 8.85 -11.30 -21.53
CA VAL A 10 8.41 -11.05 -20.15
C VAL A 10 8.23 -12.35 -19.38
N MET A 11 7.64 -13.39 -19.99
CA MET A 11 7.49 -14.71 -19.35
C MET A 11 8.83 -15.42 -19.09
N LYS A 12 9.84 -15.27 -19.95
CA LYS A 12 11.14 -15.91 -19.75
C LYS A 12 11.97 -15.32 -18.61
N ASN A 13 11.78 -14.03 -18.30
CA ASN A 13 12.48 -13.39 -17.16
C ASN A 13 11.81 -13.65 -15.82
N CYS A 14 10.51 -13.95 -15.78
CA CYS A 14 9.79 -14.28 -14.54
C CYS A 14 9.86 -15.76 -14.14
N SER A 15 10.27 -16.66 -15.08
CA SER A 15 10.19 -18.11 -14.84
C SER A 15 11.30 -18.68 -13.95
N LYS A 16 12.25 -17.86 -13.48
CA LYS A 16 13.39 -18.41 -12.71
C LYS A 16 13.19 -18.49 -11.20
N ASN A 17 12.15 -17.87 -10.62
CA ASN A 17 12.04 -17.89 -9.16
C ASN A 17 10.66 -17.98 -8.50
N TYR A 18 9.50 -17.96 -9.18
CA TYR A 18 8.22 -18.08 -8.46
C TYR A 18 7.10 -18.71 -9.29
N ASN A 19 6.37 -19.60 -8.62
CA ASN A 19 5.21 -20.36 -9.12
C ASN A 19 3.99 -19.42 -9.28
N TRP A 20 3.79 -18.87 -10.47
CA TRP A 20 2.66 -18.00 -10.80
C TRP A 20 1.40 -18.84 -11.04
N SER A 21 0.55 -18.94 -10.04
CA SER A 21 -0.80 -19.49 -10.18
C SER A 21 -1.66 -18.56 -11.05
N LEU A 22 -2.40 -19.15 -11.97
CA LEU A 22 -3.40 -18.55 -12.88
C LEU A 22 -4.41 -17.60 -12.20
N LYS A 23 -4.44 -17.53 -10.87
CA LYS A 23 -5.33 -16.66 -10.07
C LYS A 23 -5.03 -15.16 -10.20
N CYS A 24 -3.79 -14.75 -10.42
CA CYS A 24 -3.49 -13.33 -10.62
C CYS A 24 -4.11 -12.74 -11.89
N TYR A 25 -4.34 -13.57 -12.92
CA TYR A 25 -5.00 -13.13 -14.15
C TYR A 25 -6.52 -12.95 -13.98
N LEU A 26 -7.12 -13.71 -13.06
CA LEU A 26 -8.57 -13.68 -12.82
C LEU A 26 -8.99 -12.47 -11.94
N ILE A 27 -8.14 -12.04 -11.00
CA ILE A 27 -8.42 -10.90 -10.13
C ILE A 27 -8.42 -9.59 -10.94
N ILE A 28 -7.59 -9.49 -11.97
CA ILE A 28 -7.57 -8.34 -12.88
C ILE A 28 -8.82 -8.29 -13.78
N PHE A 29 -9.53 -9.41 -13.96
CA PHE A 29 -10.67 -9.50 -14.88
C PHE A 29 -12.04 -9.31 -14.19
N ILE A 30 -12.14 -9.44 -12.87
CA ILE A 30 -13.43 -9.37 -12.14
C ILE A 30 -13.72 -7.96 -11.63
N SER A 31 -12.74 -7.07 -11.49
CA SER A 31 -12.98 -5.67 -11.14
C SER A 31 -13.13 -4.78 -12.38
N LYS A 32 -14.18 -5.03 -13.20
CA LYS A 32 -14.70 -4.03 -14.13
C LYS A 32 -15.47 -2.96 -13.37
N GLY A 33 -14.75 -2.18 -12.62
CA GLY A 33 -15.19 -0.95 -12.00
C GLY A 33 -13.92 -0.14 -11.77
N THR A 34 -13.55 0.61 -12.78
CA THR A 34 -12.66 1.78 -12.76
C THR A 34 -11.45 1.69 -11.82
N ILE A 35 -10.48 0.82 -12.13
CA ILE A 35 -9.13 1.00 -11.65
C ILE A 35 -8.34 1.65 -12.77
N ILE A 36 -8.31 2.98 -12.78
CA ILE A 36 -7.42 3.76 -13.62
C ILE A 36 -5.99 3.50 -13.13
N GLY A 37 -5.35 2.55 -13.76
CA GLY A 37 -3.95 2.50 -14.13
C GLY A 37 -2.87 2.90 -13.13
N VAL A 38 -2.78 2.33 -11.93
CA VAL A 38 -1.48 2.22 -11.26
C VAL A 38 -0.74 1.02 -11.86
N LYS A 39 -0.25 1.19 -13.09
CA LYS A 39 0.74 0.32 -13.70
C LYS A 39 2.09 0.99 -13.60
N LYS A 40 2.76 0.91 -12.45
CA LYS A 40 4.22 0.85 -12.42
C LYS A 40 4.73 0.40 -11.05
N GLU A 41 5.31 -0.78 -11.09
CA GLU A 41 6.37 -1.23 -10.18
C GLU A 41 6.03 -1.25 -8.69
N VAL A 42 4.95 -1.92 -8.30
CA VAL A 42 4.96 -2.63 -7.03
C VAL A 42 5.89 -3.82 -7.28
N ASN A 43 7.14 -3.67 -6.90
CA ASN A 43 8.17 -4.68 -6.94
C ASN A 43 7.61 -5.93 -6.22
N CYS A 44 7.18 -6.95 -6.94
CA CYS A 44 6.71 -8.27 -6.53
C CYS A 44 6.26 -8.44 -5.07
N MET A 45 5.47 -7.50 -4.55
CA MET A 45 4.87 -7.61 -3.23
C MET A 45 3.81 -8.71 -3.30
N ASN A 46 3.98 -9.78 -2.54
CA ASN A 46 3.03 -10.87 -2.54
C ASN A 46 1.82 -10.51 -1.68
N ILE A 47 0.85 -9.80 -2.26
CA ILE A 47 -0.40 -9.36 -1.60
C ILE A 47 -1.11 -10.52 -0.88
N GLN A 48 -0.91 -11.76 -1.30
CA GLN A 48 -1.48 -12.94 -0.64
C GLN A 48 -0.96 -13.18 0.78
N LYS A 49 0.17 -12.55 1.12
CA LYS A 49 0.73 -12.58 2.47
C LYS A 49 0.20 -11.50 3.40
N PHE A 50 -0.60 -10.58 2.89
CA PHE A 50 -1.16 -9.50 3.68
C PHE A 50 -2.52 -9.88 4.25
N THR A 51 -2.80 -9.50 5.49
CA THR A 51 -4.13 -9.66 6.07
C THR A 51 -5.13 -8.76 5.36
N GLN A 52 -6.42 -9.07 5.47
CA GLN A 52 -7.48 -8.27 4.85
C GLN A 52 -7.41 -6.79 5.28
N LYS A 53 -7.20 -6.52 6.58
CA LYS A 53 -7.06 -5.15 7.09
C LYS A 53 -5.82 -4.43 6.55
N SER A 54 -4.73 -5.16 6.33
CA SER A 54 -3.52 -4.59 5.70
C SER A 54 -3.77 -4.20 4.24
N ILE A 55 -4.48 -5.04 3.50
CA ILE A 55 -4.88 -4.76 2.12
C ILE A 55 -5.82 -3.55 2.06
N GLU A 56 -6.78 -3.49 2.97
CA GLU A 56 -7.70 -2.35 3.08
C GLU A 56 -6.96 -1.05 3.36
N ALA A 57 -6.00 -1.06 4.30
CA ALA A 57 -5.18 0.12 4.59
C ALA A 57 -4.39 0.60 3.35
N ILE A 58 -3.82 -0.32 2.58
CA ILE A 58 -3.08 0.01 1.36
C ILE A 58 -4.01 0.61 0.30
N ASN A 59 -5.19 0.02 0.10
CA ASN A 59 -6.15 0.51 -0.89
C ASN A 59 -6.72 1.89 -0.52
N ASN A 60 -6.94 2.16 0.77
CA ASN A 60 -7.44 3.46 1.21
C ASN A 60 -6.45 4.60 0.94
N CYS A 61 -5.14 4.32 0.83
CA CYS A 61 -4.15 5.36 0.53
C CYS A 61 -4.40 6.06 -0.80
N GLU A 62 -4.86 5.33 -1.83
CA GLU A 62 -5.20 5.93 -3.13
C GLU A 62 -6.34 6.94 -2.98
N LYS A 63 -7.40 6.56 -2.24
CA LYS A 63 -8.54 7.44 -1.98
C LYS A 63 -8.11 8.69 -1.21
N ILE A 64 -7.31 8.51 -0.15
CA ILE A 64 -6.81 9.62 0.66
C ILE A 64 -5.98 10.57 -0.20
N ALA A 65 -5.04 10.06 -1.00
CA ALA A 65 -4.22 10.88 -1.88
C ALA A 65 -5.08 11.66 -2.89
N TYR A 66 -6.10 11.03 -3.44
CA TYR A 66 -7.05 11.68 -4.35
C TYR A 66 -7.83 12.79 -3.64
N ASP A 67 -8.37 12.52 -2.45
CA ASP A 67 -9.18 13.47 -1.67
C ASP A 67 -8.37 14.71 -1.25
N TYR A 68 -7.07 14.54 -0.98
CA TYR A 68 -6.15 15.63 -0.66
C TYR A 68 -5.53 16.30 -1.90
N GLY A 69 -5.75 15.76 -3.10
CA GLY A 69 -5.19 16.26 -4.36
C GLY A 69 -3.68 15.99 -4.49
N ASN A 70 -3.16 14.98 -3.82
CA ASN A 70 -1.75 14.61 -3.89
C ASN A 70 -1.52 13.56 -4.98
N GLN A 71 -0.49 13.73 -5.80
CA GLN A 71 -0.14 12.76 -6.85
C GLN A 71 0.68 11.60 -6.31
N GLU A 72 1.52 11.86 -5.33
CA GLU A 72 2.41 10.88 -4.70
C GLU A 72 1.76 10.34 -3.42
N ILE A 73 1.61 9.03 -3.36
CA ILE A 73 1.14 8.30 -2.17
C ILE A 73 2.35 8.04 -1.30
N ASP A 74 2.39 8.68 -0.14
CA ASP A 74 3.53 8.66 0.77
C ASP A 74 3.18 8.08 2.14
N GLN A 75 4.15 8.01 3.03
CA GLN A 75 4.04 7.44 4.36
C GLN A 75 2.92 8.07 5.20
N GLU A 76 2.68 9.38 5.07
CA GLU A 76 1.63 10.08 5.80
C GLU A 76 0.22 9.63 5.37
N HIS A 77 0.00 9.38 4.07
CA HIS A 77 -1.26 8.81 3.59
C HIS A 77 -1.49 7.44 4.19
N PHE A 78 -0.41 6.64 4.27
CA PHE A 78 -0.47 5.31 4.83
C PHE A 78 -0.74 5.32 6.33
N LEU A 79 -0.06 6.19 7.09
CA LEU A 79 -0.30 6.37 8.51
C LEU A 79 -1.75 6.82 8.78
N TYR A 80 -2.25 7.79 8.00
CA TYR A 80 -3.64 8.23 8.10
C TYR A 80 -4.61 7.08 7.84
N SER A 81 -4.35 6.28 6.81
CA SER A 81 -5.14 5.09 6.50
C SER A 81 -5.16 4.09 7.65
N LEU A 82 -3.98 3.73 8.21
CA LEU A 82 -3.87 2.81 9.34
C LEU A 82 -4.64 3.29 10.57
N MET A 83 -4.75 4.61 10.77
CA MET A 83 -5.49 5.21 11.88
C MET A 83 -7.01 5.22 11.67
N THR A 84 -7.47 5.26 10.41
CA THR A 84 -8.87 5.52 10.06
C THR A 84 -9.65 4.29 9.58
N ILE A 85 -8.99 3.14 9.35
CA ILE A 85 -9.70 1.90 9.05
C ILE A 85 -10.60 1.48 10.22
N GLU A 86 -11.70 0.82 9.91
CA GLU A 86 -12.65 0.31 10.91
C GLU A 86 -11.95 -0.65 11.89
N ASP A 87 -12.25 -0.51 13.19
CA ASP A 87 -11.59 -1.26 14.27
C ASP A 87 -10.06 -1.21 14.21
N SER A 88 -9.50 -0.02 13.97
CA SER A 88 -8.06 0.15 13.87
C SER A 88 -7.35 -0.23 15.18
N LEU A 89 -6.53 -1.27 15.11
CA LEU A 89 -5.64 -1.63 16.22
C LEU A 89 -4.65 -0.50 16.53
N ILE A 90 -4.16 0.19 15.49
CA ILE A 90 -3.19 1.28 15.64
C ILE A 90 -3.81 2.46 16.38
N ALA A 91 -5.05 2.84 16.05
CA ALA A 91 -5.79 3.88 16.77
C ALA A 91 -5.93 3.52 18.26
N ASN A 92 -6.32 2.28 18.55
CA ASN A 92 -6.45 1.79 19.93
C ASN A 92 -5.11 1.79 20.69
N LEU A 93 -4.00 1.51 20.02
CA LEU A 93 -2.65 1.57 20.61
C LEU A 93 -2.26 3.01 20.96
N ILE A 94 -2.50 3.95 20.06
CA ILE A 94 -2.24 5.39 20.28
C ILE A 94 -3.01 5.89 21.50
N GLU A 95 -4.29 5.55 21.63
CA GLU A 95 -5.12 5.90 22.80
C GLU A 95 -4.57 5.28 24.10
N LYS A 96 -4.13 4.01 24.07
CA LYS A 96 -3.51 3.35 25.24
C LYS A 96 -2.17 3.97 25.65
N MET A 97 -1.49 4.63 24.73
CA MET A 97 -0.29 5.42 25.00
C MET A 97 -0.62 6.80 25.61
N ASN A 98 -1.89 7.09 25.92
CA ASN A 98 -2.39 8.39 26.37
C ASN A 98 -2.12 9.54 25.38
N ILE A 99 -2.08 9.23 24.08
CA ILE A 99 -2.01 10.20 23.00
C ILE A 99 -3.42 10.45 22.50
N ASP A 100 -3.81 11.71 22.45
CA ASP A 100 -5.11 12.12 21.91
C ASP A 100 -5.18 11.82 20.41
N LYS A 101 -6.07 10.91 20.04
CA LYS A 101 -6.25 10.43 18.67
C LYS A 101 -6.64 11.56 17.72
N ASP A 102 -7.51 12.47 18.16
CA ASP A 102 -8.02 13.54 17.30
C ASP A 102 -6.93 14.58 17.01
N ILE A 103 -6.12 14.89 18.02
CA ILE A 103 -4.96 15.76 17.86
C ILE A 103 -3.93 15.09 16.94
N PHE A 104 -3.69 13.80 17.11
CA PHE A 104 -2.75 13.05 16.29
C PHE A 104 -3.19 13.03 14.82
N LEU A 105 -4.47 12.73 14.55
CA LEU A 105 -5.03 12.76 13.18
C LEU A 105 -4.95 14.15 12.56
N LYS A 106 -5.29 15.21 13.31
CA LYS A 106 -5.16 16.60 12.81
C LYS A 106 -3.73 16.95 12.40
N ASN A 107 -2.73 16.47 13.15
CA ASN A 107 -1.34 16.69 12.78
C ASN A 107 -0.98 16.00 11.46
N ILE A 108 -1.46 14.74 11.24
CA ILE A 108 -1.25 14.04 9.97
C ILE A 108 -1.97 14.78 8.83
N GLU A 109 -3.21 15.22 9.03
CA GLU A 109 -3.96 16.01 8.05
C GLU A 109 -3.25 17.32 7.66
N GLN A 110 -2.60 17.99 8.63
CA GLN A 110 -1.78 19.16 8.33
C GLN A 110 -0.61 18.83 7.42
N LEU A 111 0.07 17.68 7.64
CA LEU A 111 1.16 17.23 6.79
C LEU A 111 0.65 16.90 5.36
N LEU A 112 -0.49 16.21 5.24
CA LEU A 112 -1.12 15.91 3.95
C LEU A 112 -1.48 17.18 3.17
N ASN A 113 -2.00 18.19 3.87
CA ASN A 113 -2.36 19.48 3.26
C ASN A 113 -1.16 20.31 2.80
N GLN A 114 0.02 20.11 3.39
CA GLN A 114 1.26 20.79 3.01
C GLN A 114 1.93 20.17 1.78
N LYS A 115 1.54 18.93 1.40
CA LYS A 115 2.08 18.26 0.21
C LYS A 115 1.62 18.96 -1.08
N ASN A 116 2.40 18.77 -2.13
CA ASN A 116 2.11 19.34 -3.45
C ASN A 116 0.75 18.86 -3.96
N LYS A 117 -0.13 19.80 -4.26
CA LYS A 117 -1.44 19.53 -4.83
C LYS A 117 -1.39 19.63 -6.35
N VAL A 118 -2.02 18.69 -7.01
CA VAL A 118 -2.14 18.66 -8.47
C VAL A 118 -3.61 18.71 -8.86
N SER A 119 -3.89 19.41 -9.97
CA SER A 119 -5.23 19.53 -10.52
C SER A 119 -5.29 18.79 -11.85
N GLY A 120 -6.38 18.07 -12.10
CA GLY A 120 -6.62 17.35 -13.35
C GLY A 120 -6.61 15.84 -13.20
N ASP A 121 -6.66 15.13 -14.32
CA ASP A 121 -6.62 13.66 -14.38
C ASP A 121 -5.17 13.18 -14.21
N VAL A 122 -4.75 13.05 -12.96
CA VAL A 122 -3.36 12.74 -12.60
C VAL A 122 -3.25 11.29 -12.18
N LYS A 123 -2.24 10.59 -12.72
CA LYS A 123 -1.91 9.23 -12.28
C LYS A 123 -1.23 9.27 -10.92
N LEU A 124 -1.83 8.59 -9.96
CA LEU A 124 -1.21 8.39 -8.64
C LEU A 124 -0.05 7.40 -8.73
N TYR A 125 0.96 7.60 -7.93
CA TYR A 125 2.08 6.66 -7.78
C TYR A 125 2.52 6.56 -6.32
N ILE A 126 3.07 5.40 -5.96
CA ILE A 126 3.59 5.16 -4.61
C ILE A 126 5.02 5.71 -4.54
N SER A 127 5.32 6.44 -3.46
CA SER A 127 6.67 6.94 -3.20
C SER A 127 7.66 5.78 -2.98
N ASN A 128 8.93 6.03 -3.26
CA ASN A 128 9.98 5.06 -3.00
C ASN A 128 10.07 4.71 -1.51
N ASP A 129 9.79 5.67 -0.64
CA ASP A 129 9.89 5.48 0.80
C ASP A 129 8.73 4.64 1.33
N LEU A 130 7.50 4.88 0.86
CA LEU A 130 6.38 3.99 1.19
C LEU A 130 6.60 2.57 0.64
N ASN A 131 7.16 2.44 -0.56
CA ASN A 131 7.49 1.13 -1.11
C ASN A 131 8.50 0.37 -0.23
N LYS A 132 9.52 1.05 0.31
CA LYS A 132 10.46 0.45 1.28
C LYS A 132 9.74 -0.01 2.55
N VAL A 133 8.82 0.79 3.09
CA VAL A 133 8.01 0.42 4.26
C VAL A 133 7.25 -0.89 4.01
N LEU A 134 6.59 -1.00 2.86
CA LEU A 134 5.83 -2.21 2.52
C LEU A 134 6.72 -3.46 2.39
N VAL A 135 7.92 -3.31 1.82
CA VAL A 135 8.90 -4.40 1.74
C VAL A 135 9.43 -4.77 3.13
N ASN A 136 9.79 -3.78 3.95
CA ASN A 136 10.29 -4.00 5.29
C ASN A 136 9.25 -4.67 6.20
N ALA A 137 7.96 -4.42 6.00
CA ALA A 137 6.89 -5.06 6.75
C ALA A 137 6.85 -6.59 6.54
N GLU A 138 7.22 -7.09 5.35
CA GLU A 138 7.36 -8.54 5.13
C GLU A 138 8.52 -9.11 5.95
N ASP A 139 9.60 -8.36 6.13
CA ASP A 139 10.74 -8.81 6.93
C ASP A 139 10.44 -8.73 8.43
N GLU A 140 9.65 -7.74 8.88
CA GLU A 140 9.14 -7.69 10.26
C GLU A 140 8.24 -8.90 10.57
N ALA A 141 7.32 -9.26 9.68
CA ALA A 141 6.48 -10.45 9.85
C ALA A 141 7.34 -11.72 9.98
N LYS A 142 8.35 -11.89 9.12
CA LYS A 142 9.29 -13.03 9.21
C LYS A 142 10.05 -13.03 10.54
N ARG A 143 10.52 -11.86 11.00
CA ARG A 143 11.25 -11.71 12.27
C ARG A 143 10.39 -12.10 13.47
N MET A 144 9.09 -11.81 13.42
CA MET A 144 8.13 -12.19 14.46
C MET A 144 7.63 -13.63 14.34
N GLY A 145 7.96 -14.33 13.24
CA GLY A 145 7.53 -15.71 12.98
C GLY A 145 6.11 -15.81 12.42
N ASP A 146 5.57 -14.72 11.92
CA ASP A 146 4.23 -14.65 11.38
C ASP A 146 4.18 -15.02 9.89
N SER A 147 3.12 -15.75 9.52
CA SER A 147 2.89 -16.16 8.12
C SER A 147 2.28 -15.06 7.27
N TYR A 148 1.67 -14.05 7.90
CA TYR A 148 0.97 -12.96 7.23
C TYR A 148 1.42 -11.60 7.75
N VAL A 149 1.49 -10.64 6.84
CA VAL A 149 1.77 -9.24 7.18
C VAL A 149 0.49 -8.57 7.67
N SER A 150 0.44 -8.25 8.93
CA SER A 150 -0.67 -7.55 9.59
C SER A 150 -0.40 -6.04 9.73
N VAL A 151 -1.38 -5.30 10.22
CA VAL A 151 -1.27 -3.85 10.42
C VAL A 151 -0.17 -3.47 11.41
N GLU A 152 0.14 -4.37 12.37
CA GLU A 152 1.22 -4.20 13.33
C GLU A 152 2.59 -4.17 12.66
N HIS A 153 2.84 -5.11 11.74
CA HIS A 153 4.09 -5.17 10.97
C HIS A 153 4.26 -3.94 10.09
N LEU A 154 3.16 -3.48 9.49
CA LEU A 154 3.13 -2.26 8.69
C LEU A 154 3.48 -1.03 9.53
N MET A 155 2.93 -0.93 10.74
CA MET A 155 3.23 0.18 11.66
C MET A 155 4.67 0.13 12.15
N LEU A 156 5.19 -1.06 12.50
CA LEU A 156 6.59 -1.22 12.92
C LEU A 156 7.56 -0.81 11.80
N ALA A 157 7.29 -1.24 10.57
CA ALA A 157 8.09 -0.86 9.40
C ALA A 157 8.03 0.64 9.13
N LEU A 158 6.88 1.27 9.35
CA LEU A 158 6.70 2.72 9.18
C LEU A 158 7.48 3.52 10.23
N ILE A 159 7.53 3.05 11.48
CA ILE A 159 8.30 3.69 12.56
C ILE A 159 9.80 3.55 12.32
N ALA A 160 10.23 2.47 11.68
CA ALA A 160 11.64 2.18 11.43
C ALA A 160 12.19 2.86 10.15
N ALA A 161 11.33 3.47 9.34
CA ALA A 161 11.70 4.15 8.09
C ALA A 161 12.19 5.57 8.35
#